data_dfbf0db6210275e08aca4dc0bbf728d0
#
_entry.id   dfbf0db6210275e08aca4dc0bbf728d0
#
_cell.length_a   1.000
_cell.length_b   1.000
_cell.length_c   1.000
_cell.angle_alpha   90.00
_cell.angle_beta   90.00
_cell.angle_gamma   90.00
#
_symmetry.space_group_name_H-M   'P 1'
#
loop_
_entity.id
_entity.type
_entity.pdbx_description
1 polymer ?
#
loop_
_entity_poly.entity_id
_entity_poly.type
_entity_poly.pdbx_seq_one_letter_code
_entity_poly.pdbx_strand_id
1 'polypeptide(L)'
;KNWPNFSKNLISNVGRILGSGKINYTDGPYGIKFEKEFSKFVGNRYSIAVCNGTAALEVAIKSLKLPKNSEIIVPARSFFASASCIVNTGYIPVFADVNLLTQNILIDDIKKKITKRTKAIICVHLAGLPCDMDSIKKLANKKKIKIIEDCSQAHGASINNKQVGSFGDISTWSFCNDKIMSTLGEGGMISTNKKNLYEFCKRYINHGTNYKNNKKTEKFIYNKDYFGTNLRITEIQSFAGLEQLKNLKKIQNKRENISKIYFDLISNYQDFFNYYYPSKKIKSAWYRLYFFLKTDIKNYQKIRFKIIKDLRKNNLKCFTGSCPEIYLEKAFKKLNNIRPIRLKNCKILGETSIALEINHTLEYSQHKKKLLILKQVIEKNFQI
;
A
#
# COMPACT_ATOMS: atom_id res chain seq x y z
N LYS A 1 -13.59 2.53 -20.31
CA LYS A 1 -13.96 1.70 -19.15
C LYS A 1 -13.27 2.28 -17.91
N ASN A 2 -14.00 2.39 -16.82
CA ASN A 2 -13.43 2.88 -15.55
C ASN A 2 -12.84 1.70 -14.75
N TRP A 3 -11.80 1.98 -13.98
CA TRP A 3 -11.30 1.04 -12.97
C TRP A 3 -12.03 1.30 -11.63
N PRO A 4 -12.40 0.25 -10.89
CA PRO A 4 -12.27 -1.18 -11.20
C PRO A 4 -13.26 -1.64 -12.28
N ASN A 5 -12.87 -2.67 -13.05
CA ASN A 5 -13.71 -3.26 -14.08
C ASN A 5 -13.74 -4.77 -13.87
N PHE A 6 -14.94 -5.31 -13.71
CA PHE A 6 -15.17 -6.72 -13.45
C PHE A 6 -15.73 -7.40 -14.70
N SER A 7 -15.23 -8.60 -15.01
CA SER A 7 -15.69 -9.38 -16.16
C SER A 7 -17.13 -9.87 -15.97
N LYS A 8 -17.85 -10.11 -17.07
CA LYS A 8 -19.20 -10.71 -17.04
C LYS A 8 -19.19 -12.03 -16.26
N ASN A 9 -18.14 -12.85 -16.45
CA ASN A 9 -17.98 -14.12 -15.72
C ASN A 9 -17.86 -13.91 -14.21
N LEU A 10 -17.09 -12.89 -13.75
CA LEU A 10 -17.00 -12.57 -12.33
C LEU A 10 -18.37 -12.17 -11.78
N ILE A 11 -19.10 -11.30 -12.49
CA ILE A 11 -20.43 -10.82 -12.07
C ILE A 11 -21.41 -11.99 -11.97
N SER A 12 -21.45 -12.88 -12.96
CA SER A 12 -22.31 -14.08 -12.96
C SER A 12 -21.99 -15.01 -11.79
N ASN A 13 -20.70 -15.27 -11.50
CA ASN A 13 -20.32 -16.13 -10.39
C ASN A 13 -20.60 -15.50 -9.01
N VAL A 14 -20.48 -14.18 -8.88
CA VAL A 14 -20.91 -13.46 -7.67
C VAL A 14 -22.41 -13.68 -7.46
N GLY A 15 -23.24 -13.59 -8.52
CA GLY A 15 -24.67 -13.89 -8.45
C GLY A 15 -24.94 -15.32 -7.96
N ARG A 16 -24.20 -16.33 -8.42
CA ARG A 16 -24.31 -17.72 -7.93
C ARG A 16 -23.95 -17.86 -6.46
N ILE A 17 -22.88 -17.19 -6.00
CA ILE A 17 -22.49 -17.21 -4.59
C ILE A 17 -23.60 -16.59 -3.73
N LEU A 18 -24.16 -15.46 -4.15
CA LEU A 18 -25.31 -14.84 -3.45
C LEU A 18 -26.51 -15.79 -3.39
N GLY A 19 -26.89 -16.40 -4.51
CA GLY A 19 -28.00 -17.36 -4.59
C GLY A 19 -27.79 -18.62 -3.75
N SER A 20 -26.56 -18.99 -3.40
CA SER A 20 -26.26 -20.14 -2.53
C SER A 20 -26.49 -19.87 -1.04
N GLY A 21 -26.61 -18.61 -0.62
CA GLY A 21 -26.66 -18.20 0.78
C GLY A 21 -25.32 -18.35 1.55
N LYS A 22 -24.30 -18.99 0.97
CA LYS A 22 -22.97 -19.21 1.60
C LYS A 22 -22.04 -18.03 1.34
N ILE A 23 -22.31 -16.89 1.97
CA ILE A 23 -21.64 -15.62 1.71
C ILE A 23 -20.65 -15.19 2.79
N ASN A 24 -20.70 -15.81 3.96
CA ASN A 24 -19.73 -15.56 5.03
C ASN A 24 -18.43 -16.33 4.75
N TYR A 25 -17.30 -15.77 5.18
CA TYR A 25 -15.98 -16.40 5.08
C TYR A 25 -15.93 -17.85 5.60
N THR A 26 -16.74 -18.16 6.63
CA THR A 26 -16.76 -19.49 7.27
C THR A 26 -17.60 -20.52 6.52
N ASP A 27 -18.44 -20.10 5.58
CA ASP A 27 -19.48 -20.94 4.99
C ASP A 27 -19.08 -21.48 3.62
N GLY A 28 -18.12 -20.85 2.97
CA GLY A 28 -17.68 -21.18 1.62
C GLY A 28 -16.18 -21.46 1.48
N PRO A 29 -15.73 -21.83 0.28
CA PRO A 29 -14.34 -22.23 0.05
C PRO A 29 -13.43 -21.09 -0.39
N TYR A 30 -13.99 -19.93 -0.80
CA TYR A 30 -13.21 -18.91 -1.51
C TYR A 30 -12.27 -18.13 -0.60
N GLY A 31 -12.65 -17.88 0.65
CA GLY A 31 -11.79 -17.23 1.63
C GLY A 31 -10.48 -17.98 1.83
N ILE A 32 -10.56 -19.26 2.17
CA ILE A 32 -9.38 -20.12 2.39
C ILE A 32 -8.56 -20.28 1.09
N LYS A 33 -9.24 -20.42 -0.05
CA LYS A 33 -8.56 -20.54 -1.35
C LYS A 33 -7.82 -19.28 -1.72
N PHE A 34 -8.41 -18.10 -1.47
CA PHE A 34 -7.77 -16.81 -1.73
C PHE A 34 -6.51 -16.62 -0.84
N GLU A 35 -6.61 -16.92 0.44
CA GLU A 35 -5.44 -16.90 1.35
C GLU A 35 -4.32 -17.81 0.85
N LYS A 36 -4.63 -19.04 0.43
CA LYS A 36 -3.65 -20.00 -0.09
C LYS A 36 -2.97 -19.53 -1.37
N GLU A 37 -3.74 -19.05 -2.36
CA GLU A 37 -3.17 -18.59 -3.63
C GLU A 37 -2.40 -17.28 -3.45
N PHE A 38 -2.85 -16.39 -2.53
CA PHE A 38 -2.13 -15.18 -2.21
C PHE A 38 -0.80 -15.44 -1.48
N SER A 39 -0.77 -16.43 -0.58
CA SER A 39 0.49 -16.90 0.06
C SER A 39 1.52 -17.31 -0.97
N LYS A 40 1.10 -18.11 -1.95
CA LYS A 40 1.98 -18.56 -3.05
C LYS A 40 2.49 -17.38 -3.88
N PHE A 41 1.60 -16.43 -4.19
CA PHE A 41 1.94 -15.25 -4.95
C PHE A 41 3.00 -14.39 -4.26
N VAL A 42 2.86 -14.14 -2.95
CA VAL A 42 3.83 -13.36 -2.17
C VAL A 42 5.12 -14.15 -1.88
N GLY A 43 5.05 -15.48 -1.85
CA GLY A 43 6.14 -16.35 -1.43
C GLY A 43 6.26 -16.49 0.09
N ASN A 44 5.14 -16.32 0.81
CA ASN A 44 5.02 -16.53 2.25
C ASN A 44 4.31 -17.85 2.55
N ARG A 45 4.48 -18.37 3.77
CA ARG A 45 3.80 -19.60 4.21
C ARG A 45 2.32 -19.38 4.51
N TYR A 46 1.94 -18.20 4.98
CA TYR A 46 0.61 -17.91 5.50
C TYR A 46 0.10 -16.56 4.98
N SER A 47 -1.18 -16.54 4.64
CA SER A 47 -1.93 -15.31 4.40
C SER A 47 -3.28 -15.38 5.10
N ILE A 48 -3.86 -14.24 5.45
CA ILE A 48 -5.13 -14.10 6.14
C ILE A 48 -5.89 -12.95 5.49
N ALA A 49 -7.03 -13.24 4.90
CA ALA A 49 -7.87 -12.23 4.29
C ALA A 49 -8.72 -11.49 5.34
N VAL A 50 -8.79 -10.17 5.21
CA VAL A 50 -9.48 -9.28 6.14
C VAL A 50 -10.33 -8.24 5.41
N CYS A 51 -11.21 -7.56 6.14
CA CYS A 51 -12.20 -6.64 5.57
C CYS A 51 -11.61 -5.41 4.86
N ASN A 52 -10.42 -4.93 5.22
CA ASN A 52 -9.72 -3.84 4.54
C ASN A 52 -8.23 -3.73 4.96
N GLY A 53 -7.47 -2.87 4.25
CA GLY A 53 -6.04 -2.69 4.51
C GLY A 53 -5.71 -2.03 5.85
N THR A 54 -6.57 -1.15 6.37
CA THR A 54 -6.37 -0.52 7.68
C THR A 54 -6.48 -1.56 8.79
N ALA A 55 -7.49 -2.43 8.73
CA ALA A 55 -7.64 -3.56 9.64
C ALA A 55 -6.43 -4.51 9.55
N ALA A 56 -5.91 -4.75 8.33
CA ALA A 56 -4.68 -5.54 8.16
C ALA A 56 -3.49 -4.95 8.92
N LEU A 57 -3.27 -3.62 8.81
CA LEU A 57 -2.19 -2.92 9.52
C LEU A 57 -2.36 -3.00 11.05
N GLU A 58 -3.55 -2.72 11.57
CA GLU A 58 -3.82 -2.78 13.01
C GLU A 58 -3.60 -4.18 13.58
N VAL A 59 -4.09 -5.21 12.90
CA VAL A 59 -3.90 -6.61 13.32
C VAL A 59 -2.44 -7.02 13.23
N ALA A 60 -1.72 -6.61 12.17
CA ALA A 60 -0.29 -6.86 12.03
C ALA A 60 0.50 -6.25 13.20
N ILE A 61 0.24 -5.00 13.57
CA ILE A 61 0.89 -4.34 14.71
C ILE A 61 0.57 -5.07 16.02
N LYS A 62 -0.71 -5.36 16.28
CA LYS A 62 -1.14 -6.08 17.50
C LYS A 62 -0.50 -7.47 17.62
N SER A 63 -0.29 -8.16 16.49
CA SER A 63 0.32 -9.49 16.45
C SER A 63 1.77 -9.51 16.96
N LEU A 64 2.48 -8.39 16.85
CA LEU A 64 3.86 -8.27 17.32
C LEU A 64 3.96 -8.23 18.86
N LYS A 65 2.85 -7.98 19.58
CA LYS A 65 2.78 -7.93 21.04
C LYS A 65 3.92 -7.09 21.65
N LEU A 66 4.13 -5.89 21.11
CA LEU A 66 5.21 -5.01 21.56
C LEU A 66 4.97 -4.52 23.00
N PRO A 67 6.03 -4.22 23.77
CA PRO A 67 5.91 -3.61 25.09
C PRO A 67 5.09 -2.30 25.04
N LYS A 68 4.44 -1.93 26.14
CA LYS A 68 3.78 -0.64 26.28
C LYS A 68 4.77 0.50 25.97
N ASN A 69 4.26 1.60 25.42
CA ASN A 69 5.06 2.78 25.04
C ASN A 69 6.14 2.50 23.99
N SER A 70 6.04 1.39 23.25
CA SER A 70 6.93 1.13 22.11
C SER A 70 6.74 2.17 21.02
N GLU A 71 7.85 2.54 20.41
CA GLU A 71 7.89 3.41 19.25
C GLU A 71 7.91 2.58 17.96
N ILE A 72 7.13 3.03 16.97
CA ILE A 72 7.10 2.45 15.63
C ILE A 72 7.48 3.52 14.64
N ILE A 73 8.59 3.33 13.92
CA ILE A 73 9.03 4.26 12.89
C ILE A 73 8.18 4.06 11.63
N VAL A 74 7.71 5.16 11.03
CA VAL A 74 6.85 5.18 9.85
C VAL A 74 7.24 6.35 8.95
N PRO A 75 7.20 6.21 7.59
CA PRO A 75 7.43 7.37 6.73
C PRO A 75 6.34 8.43 6.95
N ALA A 76 6.76 9.70 7.04
CA ALA A 76 5.83 10.81 7.22
C ALA A 76 5.00 11.07 5.96
N ARG A 77 5.51 10.64 4.79
CA ARG A 77 4.79 10.73 3.52
C ARG A 77 4.18 9.39 3.17
N SER A 78 2.87 9.27 3.34
CA SER A 78 2.10 8.06 3.02
C SER A 78 0.60 8.36 3.02
N PHE A 79 -0.22 7.30 3.04
CA PHE A 79 -1.63 7.36 3.39
C PHE A 79 -1.77 7.44 4.92
N PHE A 80 -2.80 8.14 5.39
CA PHE A 80 -3.03 8.38 6.82
C PHE A 80 -3.03 7.11 7.66
N ALA A 81 -3.61 6.01 7.15
CA ALA A 81 -3.71 4.75 7.88
C ALA A 81 -2.35 4.14 8.26
N SER A 82 -1.28 4.34 7.46
CA SER A 82 0.05 3.82 7.78
C SER A 82 0.57 4.31 9.14
N ALA A 83 0.14 5.50 9.57
CA ALA A 83 0.52 6.07 10.86
C ALA A 83 -0.60 6.01 11.92
N SER A 84 -1.87 6.21 11.54
CA SER A 84 -2.98 6.18 12.52
C SER A 84 -3.18 4.81 13.15
N CYS A 85 -2.90 3.72 12.43
CA CYS A 85 -2.97 2.37 12.98
C CYS A 85 -1.98 2.14 14.14
N ILE A 86 -0.86 2.87 14.20
CA ILE A 86 0.08 2.83 15.33
C ILE A 86 -0.60 3.41 16.58
N VAL A 87 -1.25 4.56 16.43
CA VAL A 87 -1.97 5.22 17.54
C VAL A 87 -3.16 4.38 17.99
N ASN A 88 -3.98 3.90 17.04
CA ASN A 88 -5.15 3.07 17.32
C ASN A 88 -4.80 1.76 18.04
N THR A 89 -3.56 1.30 17.88
CA THR A 89 -3.07 0.08 18.57
C THR A 89 -2.34 0.37 19.88
N GLY A 90 -2.28 1.64 20.31
CA GLY A 90 -1.73 2.07 21.60
C GLY A 90 -0.21 2.28 21.59
N TYR A 91 0.41 2.45 20.41
CA TYR A 91 1.84 2.68 20.28
C TYR A 91 2.14 4.11 19.82
N ILE A 92 3.41 4.48 19.83
CA ILE A 92 3.90 5.84 19.55
C ILE A 92 4.48 5.87 18.12
N PRO A 93 3.88 6.62 17.18
CA PRO A 93 4.46 6.80 15.85
C PRO A 93 5.67 7.73 15.91
N VAL A 94 6.75 7.32 15.25
CA VAL A 94 7.95 8.13 15.04
C VAL A 94 8.11 8.36 13.55
N PHE A 95 7.93 9.60 13.12
CA PHE A 95 7.92 9.94 11.70
C PHE A 95 9.32 10.09 11.15
N ALA A 96 9.62 9.36 10.09
CA ALA A 96 10.88 9.46 9.34
C ALA A 96 10.68 10.18 8.01
N ASP A 97 11.71 10.90 7.56
CA ASP A 97 11.75 11.55 6.26
C ASP A 97 11.93 10.53 5.14
N VAL A 98 11.72 10.97 3.91
CA VAL A 98 11.72 10.12 2.72
C VAL A 98 12.72 10.59 1.68
N ASN A 99 13.07 9.72 0.76
CA ASN A 99 13.93 10.07 -0.37
C ASN A 99 13.17 10.95 -1.38
N LEU A 100 13.81 11.99 -1.90
CA LEU A 100 13.18 12.95 -2.82
C LEU A 100 12.76 12.35 -4.17
N LEU A 101 13.41 11.28 -4.62
CA LEU A 101 13.10 10.65 -5.91
C LEU A 101 12.16 9.45 -5.75
N THR A 102 12.48 8.54 -4.82
CA THR A 102 11.70 7.32 -4.62
C THR A 102 10.49 7.51 -3.71
N GLN A 103 10.47 8.57 -2.89
CA GLN A 103 9.48 8.86 -1.85
C GLN A 103 9.41 7.81 -0.74
N ASN A 104 10.27 6.81 -0.78
CA ASN A 104 10.35 5.76 0.23
C ASN A 104 11.16 6.22 1.45
N ILE A 105 10.91 5.60 2.58
CA ILE A 105 11.54 5.94 3.86
C ILE A 105 13.08 5.94 3.76
N LEU A 106 13.72 6.95 4.32
CA LEU A 106 15.18 7.11 4.31
C LEU A 106 15.85 6.28 5.42
N ILE A 107 16.79 5.44 5.03
CA ILE A 107 17.61 4.65 5.96
C ILE A 107 18.34 5.51 6.99
N ASP A 108 18.94 6.61 6.55
CA ASP A 108 19.73 7.46 7.44
C ASP A 108 18.84 8.21 8.44
N ASP A 109 17.60 8.52 8.06
CA ASP A 109 16.66 9.12 9.00
C ASP A 109 16.10 8.07 9.98
N ILE A 110 15.88 6.83 9.52
CA ILE A 110 15.58 5.70 10.43
C ILE A 110 16.68 5.56 11.49
N LYS A 111 17.96 5.52 11.08
CA LYS A 111 19.11 5.40 12.00
C LYS A 111 19.11 6.49 13.07
N LYS A 112 18.84 7.73 12.68
CA LYS A 112 18.80 8.90 13.59
C LYS A 112 17.64 8.82 14.60
N LYS A 113 16.53 8.16 14.24
CA LYS A 113 15.30 8.11 15.03
C LYS A 113 15.16 6.87 15.90
N ILE A 114 16.07 5.89 15.77
CA ILE A 114 16.06 4.69 16.61
C ILE A 114 16.41 5.05 18.05
N THR A 115 15.54 4.69 18.97
CA THR A 115 15.75 4.77 20.42
C THR A 115 15.67 3.37 21.07
N LYS A 116 15.88 3.28 22.39
CA LYS A 116 15.65 2.04 23.15
C LYS A 116 14.19 1.56 23.09
N ARG A 117 13.23 2.48 22.85
CA ARG A 117 11.79 2.17 22.73
C ARG A 117 11.38 1.75 21.32
N THR A 118 12.20 1.97 20.32
CA THR A 118 11.89 1.58 18.95
C THR A 118 11.84 0.06 18.83
N LYS A 119 10.68 -0.50 18.44
CA LYS A 119 10.45 -1.94 18.35
C LYS A 119 10.01 -2.40 16.98
N ALA A 120 9.49 -1.49 16.14
CA ALA A 120 9.11 -1.83 14.77
C ALA A 120 9.36 -0.67 13.79
N ILE A 121 9.41 -1.01 12.51
CA ILE A 121 9.44 -0.08 11.37
C ILE A 121 8.33 -0.49 10.42
N ILE A 122 7.51 0.46 9.98
CA ILE A 122 6.57 0.26 8.87
C ILE A 122 7.24 0.79 7.59
N CYS A 123 7.46 -0.12 6.64
CA CYS A 123 7.99 0.20 5.32
C CYS A 123 6.82 0.30 4.34
N VAL A 124 6.53 1.49 3.83
CA VAL A 124 5.47 1.69 2.84
C VAL A 124 6.09 1.70 1.46
N HIS A 125 5.69 0.77 0.59
CA HIS A 125 6.11 0.72 -0.81
C HIS A 125 5.28 1.72 -1.62
N LEU A 126 5.60 3.01 -1.44
CA LEU A 126 4.77 4.12 -1.95
C LEU A 126 4.71 4.11 -3.48
N ALA A 127 3.53 4.41 -4.02
CA ALA A 127 3.25 4.41 -5.46
C ALA A 127 3.50 3.07 -6.17
N GLY A 128 3.76 2.00 -5.42
CA GLY A 128 4.12 0.69 -5.93
C GLY A 128 5.63 0.48 -6.12
N LEU A 129 6.45 1.42 -5.68
CA LEU A 129 7.90 1.32 -5.74
C LEU A 129 8.44 0.66 -4.46
N PRO A 130 9.19 -0.45 -4.54
CA PRO A 130 9.78 -1.08 -3.38
C PRO A 130 10.70 -0.16 -2.58
N CYS A 131 10.64 -0.22 -1.25
CA CYS A 131 11.66 0.33 -0.37
C CYS A 131 12.99 -0.42 -0.54
N ASP A 132 14.09 0.18 -0.10
CA ASP A 132 15.39 -0.52 0.03
C ASP A 132 15.33 -1.53 1.19
N MET A 133 14.67 -2.67 0.90
CA MET A 133 14.42 -3.69 1.92
C MET A 133 15.69 -4.38 2.42
N ASP A 134 16.73 -4.47 1.59
CA ASP A 134 17.99 -5.11 1.98
C ASP A 134 18.69 -4.28 3.07
N SER A 135 18.81 -2.97 2.88
CA SER A 135 19.41 -2.07 3.87
C SER A 135 18.55 -1.95 5.14
N ILE A 136 17.21 -1.87 4.99
CA ILE A 136 16.28 -1.81 6.12
C ILE A 136 16.38 -3.10 6.95
N LYS A 137 16.39 -4.26 6.31
CA LYS A 137 16.49 -5.56 6.97
C LYS A 137 17.81 -5.74 7.72
N LYS A 138 18.94 -5.33 7.10
CA LYS A 138 20.26 -5.35 7.75
C LYS A 138 20.25 -4.49 9.03
N LEU A 139 19.70 -3.28 8.95
CA LEU A 139 19.59 -2.39 10.10
C LEU A 139 18.67 -2.96 11.19
N ALA A 140 17.49 -3.42 10.81
CA ALA A 140 16.48 -3.96 11.73
C ALA A 140 17.00 -5.21 12.47
N ASN A 141 17.68 -6.12 11.77
CA ASN A 141 18.32 -7.30 12.38
C ASN A 141 19.38 -6.89 13.40
N LYS A 142 20.28 -5.94 13.05
CA LYS A 142 21.31 -5.44 13.98
C LYS A 142 20.70 -4.82 15.24
N LYS A 143 19.56 -4.19 15.14
CA LYS A 143 18.87 -3.50 16.23
C LYS A 143 17.75 -4.32 16.89
N LYS A 144 17.50 -5.54 16.43
CA LYS A 144 16.39 -6.42 16.88
C LYS A 144 15.01 -5.76 16.76
N ILE A 145 14.81 -4.98 15.72
CA ILE A 145 13.57 -4.26 15.39
C ILE A 145 12.74 -5.10 14.41
N LYS A 146 11.41 -5.12 14.56
CA LYS A 146 10.48 -5.81 13.67
C LYS A 146 10.19 -4.97 12.42
N ILE A 147 9.91 -5.64 11.30
CA ILE A 147 9.55 -4.97 10.04
C ILE A 147 8.14 -5.35 9.67
N ILE A 148 7.30 -4.33 9.44
CA ILE A 148 5.98 -4.45 8.81
C ILE A 148 6.10 -3.85 7.41
N GLU A 149 5.75 -4.61 6.37
CA GLU A 149 5.66 -4.08 5.01
C GLU A 149 4.22 -3.65 4.72
N ASP A 150 3.99 -2.37 4.45
CA ASP A 150 2.73 -1.88 3.90
C ASP A 150 2.80 -1.92 2.37
N CYS A 151 2.23 -2.97 1.81
CA CYS A 151 2.21 -3.28 0.39
C CYS A 151 0.90 -2.83 -0.29
N SER A 152 0.10 -1.99 0.35
CA SER A 152 -1.24 -1.58 -0.12
C SER A 152 -1.24 -0.93 -1.51
N GLN A 153 -0.10 -0.47 -2.01
CA GLN A 153 0.08 0.12 -3.32
C GLN A 153 1.00 -0.71 -4.24
N ALA A 154 1.47 -1.87 -3.79
CA ALA A 154 2.61 -2.56 -4.38
C ALA A 154 2.34 -4.00 -4.87
N HIS A 155 1.10 -4.30 -5.28
CA HIS A 155 0.71 -5.61 -5.77
C HIS A 155 1.57 -6.04 -6.97
N GLY A 156 2.47 -7.01 -6.72
CA GLY A 156 3.41 -7.57 -7.68
C GLY A 156 4.67 -6.75 -7.92
N ALA A 157 4.95 -5.78 -7.08
CA ALA A 157 6.28 -5.17 -7.03
C ALA A 157 7.31 -6.17 -6.48
N SER A 158 8.54 -6.12 -6.98
CA SER A 158 9.58 -7.05 -6.57
C SER A 158 10.98 -6.43 -6.62
N ILE A 159 11.90 -7.02 -5.86
CA ILE A 159 13.34 -6.72 -5.87
C ILE A 159 14.05 -8.03 -6.20
N ASN A 160 14.88 -8.06 -7.24
CA ASN A 160 15.58 -9.27 -7.69
C ASN A 160 14.63 -10.48 -7.83
N ASN A 161 13.45 -10.28 -8.44
CA ASN A 161 12.37 -11.26 -8.61
C ASN A 161 11.71 -11.75 -7.31
N LYS A 162 12.10 -11.25 -6.13
CA LYS A 162 11.44 -11.55 -4.88
C LYS A 162 10.34 -10.52 -4.62
N GLN A 163 9.11 -11.00 -4.39
CA GLN A 163 7.94 -10.14 -4.17
C GLN A 163 8.09 -9.32 -2.89
N VAL A 164 7.70 -8.03 -2.92
CA VAL A 164 7.50 -7.26 -1.68
C VAL A 164 6.44 -7.95 -0.83
N GLY A 165 6.49 -7.71 0.47
CA GLY A 165 5.65 -8.40 1.45
C GLY A 165 6.24 -9.72 1.96
N SER A 166 7.40 -10.14 1.40
CA SER A 166 8.13 -11.34 1.84
C SER A 166 9.48 -11.03 2.51
N PHE A 167 9.83 -9.76 2.69
CA PHE A 167 11.10 -9.34 3.29
C PHE A 167 11.01 -9.14 4.80
N GLY A 168 9.87 -8.60 5.29
CA GLY A 168 9.64 -8.28 6.69
C GLY A 168 9.16 -9.46 7.55
N ASP A 169 8.84 -9.15 8.80
CA ASP A 169 8.22 -10.12 9.72
C ASP A 169 6.77 -10.42 9.34
N ILE A 170 6.06 -9.40 8.83
CA ILE A 170 4.65 -9.43 8.44
C ILE A 170 4.40 -8.36 7.39
N SER A 171 3.48 -8.61 6.48
CA SER A 171 3.07 -7.64 5.46
C SER A 171 1.56 -7.48 5.39
N THR A 172 1.13 -6.33 4.89
CA THR A 172 -0.27 -5.94 4.79
C THR A 172 -0.59 -5.42 3.41
N TRP A 173 -1.82 -5.66 2.96
CA TRP A 173 -2.28 -5.34 1.63
C TRP A 173 -3.68 -4.74 1.69
N SER A 174 -4.02 -3.90 0.73
CA SER A 174 -5.36 -3.31 0.57
C SER A 174 -5.92 -3.68 -0.80
N PHE A 175 -7.19 -4.06 -0.85
CA PHE A 175 -7.92 -4.31 -2.08
C PHE A 175 -9.06 -3.30 -2.25
N CYS A 176 -8.90 -2.09 -1.72
CA CYS A 176 -9.83 -0.98 -1.90
C CYS A 176 -10.03 -0.67 -3.39
N ASN A 177 -11.09 0.06 -3.68
CA ASN A 177 -11.55 0.34 -5.04
C ASN A 177 -10.48 0.91 -5.98
N ASP A 178 -9.57 1.74 -5.49
CA ASP A 178 -8.54 2.42 -6.29
C ASP A 178 -7.23 1.64 -6.41
N LYS A 179 -7.11 0.48 -5.74
CA LYS A 179 -5.89 -0.33 -5.75
C LYS A 179 -5.70 -1.10 -7.06
N ILE A 180 -4.52 -1.67 -7.25
CA ILE A 180 -4.16 -2.47 -8.44
C ILE A 180 -5.01 -3.74 -8.55
N MET A 181 -5.37 -4.31 -7.41
CA MET A 181 -6.40 -5.34 -7.24
C MET A 181 -7.53 -4.79 -6.38
N SER A 182 -8.78 -5.06 -6.74
CA SER A 182 -9.94 -4.68 -5.92
C SER A 182 -10.84 -5.89 -5.68
N THR A 183 -11.31 -6.02 -4.44
CA THR A 183 -12.26 -7.06 -4.02
C THR A 183 -13.66 -6.48 -3.84
N LEU A 184 -14.21 -5.90 -4.92
CA LEU A 184 -15.56 -5.29 -4.97
C LEU A 184 -15.72 -4.07 -4.04
N GLY A 185 -14.63 -3.29 -3.91
CA GLY A 185 -14.67 -2.02 -3.19
C GLY A 185 -13.78 -1.98 -1.95
N GLU A 186 -13.83 -3.00 -1.12
CA GLU A 186 -13.02 -3.13 0.09
C GLU A 186 -12.45 -4.54 0.24
N GLY A 187 -11.33 -4.64 0.95
CA GLY A 187 -10.66 -5.87 1.31
C GLY A 187 -9.21 -5.63 1.71
N GLY A 188 -8.62 -6.62 2.35
CA GLY A 188 -7.22 -6.61 2.75
C GLY A 188 -6.64 -8.00 2.93
N MET A 189 -5.34 -8.07 3.09
CA MET A 189 -4.62 -9.30 3.37
C MET A 189 -3.48 -9.03 4.34
N ILE A 190 -3.23 -9.98 5.22
CA ILE A 190 -2.04 -10.05 6.06
C ILE A 190 -1.24 -11.25 5.56
N SER A 191 0.09 -11.13 5.44
CA SER A 191 0.92 -12.26 5.03
C SER A 191 2.19 -12.36 5.87
N THR A 192 2.62 -13.58 6.21
CA THR A 192 3.80 -13.82 7.06
C THR A 192 4.36 -15.23 6.90
N ASN A 193 5.66 -15.40 7.20
CA ASN A 193 6.28 -16.72 7.32
C ASN A 193 6.26 -17.26 8.77
N LYS A 194 5.81 -16.45 9.74
CA LYS A 194 5.87 -16.77 11.16
C LYS A 194 4.55 -17.34 11.66
N LYS A 195 4.57 -18.62 12.07
CA LYS A 195 3.39 -19.35 12.51
C LYS A 195 2.68 -18.68 13.70
N ASN A 196 3.44 -18.16 14.65
CA ASN A 196 2.89 -17.48 15.82
C ASN A 196 2.13 -16.18 15.46
N LEU A 197 2.63 -15.40 14.50
CA LEU A 197 1.93 -14.20 13.99
C LEU A 197 0.66 -14.60 13.22
N TYR A 198 0.75 -15.62 12.37
CA TYR A 198 -0.40 -16.16 11.65
C TYR A 198 -1.50 -16.62 12.62
N GLU A 199 -1.17 -17.45 13.61
CA GLU A 199 -2.14 -17.96 14.58
C GLU A 199 -2.81 -16.83 15.36
N PHE A 200 -2.02 -15.83 15.80
CA PHE A 200 -2.59 -14.65 16.46
C PHE A 200 -3.57 -13.92 15.54
N CYS A 201 -3.15 -13.53 14.34
CA CYS A 201 -3.98 -12.78 13.41
C CYS A 201 -5.27 -13.54 13.06
N LYS A 202 -5.18 -14.84 12.76
CA LYS A 202 -6.33 -15.71 12.43
C LYS A 202 -7.37 -15.75 13.54
N ARG A 203 -6.92 -15.83 14.80
CA ARG A 203 -7.81 -15.82 15.96
C ARG A 203 -8.38 -14.43 16.21
N TYR A 204 -7.53 -13.39 16.15
CA TYR A 204 -7.92 -12.02 16.45
C TYR A 204 -9.06 -11.53 15.57
N ILE A 205 -8.99 -11.76 14.24
CA ILE A 205 -10.02 -11.36 13.27
C ILE A 205 -11.35 -12.13 13.43
N ASN A 206 -11.39 -13.13 14.27
CA ASN A 206 -12.58 -13.93 14.58
C ASN A 206 -12.80 -14.05 16.09
N HIS A 207 -12.92 -12.90 16.77
CA HIS A 207 -13.29 -12.81 18.19
C HIS A 207 -12.34 -13.55 19.14
N GLY A 208 -11.06 -13.75 18.81
CA GLY A 208 -10.11 -14.49 19.64
C GLY A 208 -10.32 -16.00 19.66
N THR A 209 -11.02 -16.55 18.67
CA THR A 209 -11.42 -17.98 18.64
C THR A 209 -10.22 -18.91 18.55
N ASN A 210 -10.14 -19.86 19.47
CA ASN A 210 -9.17 -20.95 19.42
C ASN A 210 -9.71 -22.12 18.62
N TYR A 211 -9.25 -22.26 17.39
CA TYR A 211 -9.69 -23.32 16.47
C TYR A 211 -9.20 -24.72 16.86
N LYS A 212 -8.19 -24.84 17.75
CA LYS A 212 -7.70 -26.15 18.21
C LYS A 212 -8.69 -26.87 19.13
N ASN A 213 -9.58 -26.11 19.78
CA ASN A 213 -10.59 -26.62 20.70
C ASN A 213 -11.95 -26.88 20.06
N ASN A 214 -12.07 -26.84 18.74
CA ASN A 214 -13.31 -27.09 17.99
C ASN A 214 -13.59 -28.60 17.84
N LYS A 215 -13.67 -29.33 18.95
CA LYS A 215 -14.22 -30.69 18.92
C LYS A 215 -15.73 -30.62 18.82
N LYS A 216 -16.32 -31.39 17.93
CA LYS A 216 -17.79 -31.59 17.88
C LYS A 216 -18.19 -32.26 19.20
N THR A 217 -18.84 -31.55 20.08
CA THR A 217 -19.40 -32.06 21.34
C THR A 217 -20.78 -31.46 21.51
N GLU A 218 -21.65 -32.16 22.24
CA GLU A 218 -23.00 -31.67 22.59
C GLU A 218 -22.95 -30.55 23.65
N LYS A 219 -21.78 -30.35 24.30
CA LYS A 219 -21.58 -29.33 25.31
C LYS A 219 -21.04 -28.03 24.70
N PHE A 220 -21.52 -26.91 25.22
CA PHE A 220 -20.98 -25.59 24.83
C PHE A 220 -19.48 -25.50 25.20
N ILE A 221 -18.66 -25.06 24.23
CA ILE A 221 -17.19 -24.92 24.40
C ILE A 221 -16.83 -23.44 24.50
N TYR A 222 -16.26 -23.04 25.61
CA TYR A 222 -15.64 -21.73 25.79
C TYR A 222 -14.29 -21.72 25.07
N ASN A 223 -14.21 -21.12 23.87
CA ASN A 223 -13.06 -21.20 22.97
C ASN A 223 -12.47 -19.84 22.59
N LYS A 224 -12.72 -18.78 23.39
CA LYS A 224 -12.15 -17.46 23.16
C LYS A 224 -10.93 -17.25 24.09
N ASP A 225 -9.73 -17.28 23.53
CA ASP A 225 -8.49 -17.16 24.32
C ASP A 225 -8.17 -15.70 24.71
N TYR A 226 -8.68 -14.72 23.95
CA TYR A 226 -8.47 -13.28 24.18
C TYR A 226 -9.50 -12.44 23.44
N PHE A 227 -9.53 -11.15 23.76
CA PHE A 227 -10.40 -10.19 23.09
C PHE A 227 -9.93 -9.93 21.65
N GLY A 228 -10.67 -10.43 20.71
CA GLY A 228 -10.53 -10.16 19.28
C GLY A 228 -11.73 -9.38 18.76
N THR A 229 -11.84 -9.26 17.45
CA THR A 229 -12.95 -8.57 16.80
C THR A 229 -13.34 -9.28 15.50
N ASN A 230 -14.42 -8.84 14.84
CA ASN A 230 -14.82 -9.36 13.54
C ASN A 230 -14.25 -8.51 12.40
N LEU A 231 -13.21 -9.01 11.75
CA LEU A 231 -12.57 -8.37 10.59
C LEU A 231 -12.51 -9.31 9.38
N ARG A 232 -13.41 -10.28 9.33
CA ARG A 232 -13.45 -11.27 8.24
C ARG A 232 -13.85 -10.60 6.93
N ILE A 233 -13.23 -11.04 5.85
CA ILE A 233 -13.67 -10.76 4.47
C ILE A 233 -14.90 -11.65 4.14
N THR A 234 -15.68 -11.29 3.14
CA THR A 234 -16.79 -12.13 2.66
C THR A 234 -16.32 -13.09 1.57
N GLU A 235 -17.12 -14.14 1.31
CA GLU A 235 -16.88 -15.10 0.21
C GLU A 235 -16.92 -14.43 -1.17
N ILE A 236 -17.81 -13.46 -1.37
CA ILE A 236 -17.91 -12.71 -2.63
C ILE A 236 -16.63 -11.89 -2.90
N GLN A 237 -16.16 -11.19 -1.89
CA GLN A 237 -14.91 -10.44 -1.98
C GLN A 237 -13.71 -11.37 -2.21
N SER A 238 -13.68 -12.51 -1.53
CA SER A 238 -12.61 -13.51 -1.68
C SER A 238 -12.59 -14.12 -3.08
N PHE A 239 -13.76 -14.42 -3.65
CA PHE A 239 -13.87 -14.88 -5.03
C PHE A 239 -13.37 -13.82 -6.02
N ALA A 240 -13.76 -12.55 -5.84
CA ALA A 240 -13.26 -11.46 -6.66
C ALA A 240 -11.74 -11.31 -6.54
N GLY A 241 -11.18 -11.44 -5.35
CA GLY A 241 -9.75 -11.45 -5.09
C GLY A 241 -9.00 -12.53 -5.86
N LEU A 242 -9.54 -13.77 -5.89
CA LEU A 242 -8.97 -14.87 -6.68
C LEU A 242 -8.93 -14.55 -8.17
N GLU A 243 -10.03 -14.03 -8.72
CA GLU A 243 -10.11 -13.67 -10.15
C GLU A 243 -9.16 -12.51 -10.50
N GLN A 244 -9.01 -11.52 -9.61
CA GLN A 244 -8.06 -10.43 -9.78
C GLN A 244 -6.62 -10.94 -9.71
N LEU A 245 -6.30 -11.85 -8.79
CA LEU A 245 -4.97 -12.42 -8.63
C LEU A 245 -4.51 -13.20 -9.87
N LYS A 246 -5.39 -13.99 -10.49
CA LYS A 246 -5.13 -14.70 -11.75
C LYS A 246 -4.70 -13.75 -12.88
N ASN A 247 -5.26 -12.54 -12.91
CA ASN A 247 -5.01 -11.55 -13.95
C ASN A 247 -3.87 -10.58 -13.61
N LEU A 248 -3.32 -10.63 -12.40
CA LEU A 248 -2.40 -9.62 -11.88
C LEU A 248 -1.13 -9.47 -12.74
N LYS A 249 -0.53 -10.57 -13.20
CA LYS A 249 0.66 -10.52 -14.09
C LYS A 249 0.38 -9.75 -15.37
N LYS A 250 -0.79 -9.98 -16.00
CA LYS A 250 -1.22 -9.25 -17.20
C LYS A 250 -1.45 -7.77 -16.92
N ILE A 251 -2.06 -7.46 -15.78
CA ILE A 251 -2.28 -6.08 -15.32
C ILE A 251 -0.94 -5.37 -15.12
N GLN A 252 0.01 -6.01 -14.45
CA GLN A 252 1.34 -5.45 -14.21
C GLN A 252 2.10 -5.15 -15.49
N ASN A 253 2.12 -6.08 -16.46
CA ASN A 253 2.79 -5.86 -17.74
C ASN A 253 2.17 -4.68 -18.50
N LYS A 254 0.85 -4.53 -18.47
CA LYS A 254 0.19 -3.35 -19.06
C LYS A 254 0.59 -2.06 -18.36
N ARG A 255 0.63 -2.06 -17.01
CA ARG A 255 1.02 -0.87 -16.21
C ARG A 255 2.48 -0.48 -16.46
N GLU A 256 3.38 -1.46 -16.57
CA GLU A 256 4.78 -1.24 -16.93
C GLU A 256 4.91 -0.56 -18.29
N ASN A 257 4.26 -1.11 -19.33
CA ASN A 257 4.30 -0.54 -20.69
C ASN A 257 3.72 0.88 -20.73
N ILE A 258 2.61 1.12 -20.01
CA ILE A 258 2.01 2.45 -19.91
C ILE A 258 2.99 3.40 -19.21
N SER A 259 3.57 2.99 -18.09
CA SER A 259 4.50 3.84 -17.33
C SER A 259 5.71 4.23 -18.17
N LYS A 260 6.24 3.30 -18.96
CA LYS A 260 7.38 3.55 -19.85
C LYS A 260 7.10 4.70 -20.82
N ILE A 261 6.00 4.68 -21.56
CA ILE A 261 5.69 5.73 -22.52
C ILE A 261 5.44 7.11 -21.89
N TYR A 262 4.96 7.15 -20.64
CA TYR A 262 4.85 8.42 -19.90
C TYR A 262 6.22 8.93 -19.44
N PHE A 263 7.12 8.04 -18.98
CA PHE A 263 8.47 8.43 -18.62
C PHE A 263 9.31 8.85 -19.81
N ASP A 264 9.13 8.18 -20.97
CA ASP A 264 9.78 8.55 -22.23
C ASP A 264 9.39 10.00 -22.62
N LEU A 265 8.15 10.41 -22.40
CA LEU A 265 7.73 11.80 -22.60
C LEU A 265 8.34 12.73 -21.55
N ILE A 266 8.26 12.40 -20.25
CA ILE A 266 8.73 13.26 -19.16
C ILE A 266 10.24 13.47 -19.23
N SER A 267 11.00 12.49 -19.73
CA SER A 267 12.45 12.58 -19.88
C SER A 267 12.90 13.69 -20.85
N ASN A 268 12.04 14.11 -21.79
CA ASN A 268 12.31 15.25 -22.66
C ASN A 268 12.24 16.62 -21.93
N TYR A 269 11.74 16.61 -20.69
CA TYR A 269 11.55 17.81 -19.86
C TYR A 269 12.36 17.73 -18.55
N GLN A 270 13.52 17.08 -18.59
CA GLN A 270 14.38 16.91 -17.43
C GLN A 270 14.93 18.22 -16.85
N ASP A 271 14.90 19.32 -17.62
CA ASP A 271 15.26 20.66 -17.13
C ASP A 271 14.22 21.21 -16.15
N PHE A 272 12.99 20.73 -16.20
CA PHE A 272 11.88 21.18 -15.36
C PHE A 272 11.48 20.17 -14.29
N PHE A 273 11.71 18.87 -14.54
CA PHE A 273 11.22 17.80 -13.68
C PHE A 273 12.31 16.82 -13.25
N ASN A 274 12.25 16.44 -11.99
CA ASN A 274 12.91 15.24 -11.48
C ASN A 274 11.91 14.08 -11.52
N TYR A 275 12.39 12.87 -11.79
CA TYR A 275 11.63 11.63 -11.75
C TYR A 275 12.54 10.46 -11.41
N TYR A 276 11.95 9.34 -11.05
CA TYR A 276 12.68 8.10 -10.78
C TYR A 276 12.10 6.96 -11.60
N TYR A 277 12.93 6.38 -12.47
CA TYR A 277 12.63 5.13 -13.17
C TYR A 277 13.51 4.03 -12.57
N PRO A 278 12.92 2.91 -12.07
CA PRO A 278 13.67 1.89 -11.35
C PRO A 278 14.63 1.12 -12.28
N SER A 279 15.72 0.62 -11.71
CA SER A 279 16.66 -0.28 -12.42
C SER A 279 15.99 -1.63 -12.72
N LYS A 280 16.60 -2.42 -13.63
CA LYS A 280 16.11 -3.76 -14.01
C LYS A 280 15.95 -4.73 -12.83
N LYS A 281 16.63 -4.46 -11.69
CA LYS A 281 16.51 -5.27 -10.46
C LYS A 281 15.23 -5.02 -9.69
N ILE A 282 14.58 -3.88 -9.92
CA ILE A 282 13.39 -3.43 -9.20
C ILE A 282 12.20 -3.38 -10.16
N LYS A 283 11.18 -4.18 -9.89
CA LYS A 283 9.90 -4.11 -10.60
C LYS A 283 8.91 -3.31 -9.76
N SER A 284 8.51 -2.14 -10.26
CA SER A 284 7.45 -1.34 -9.64
C SER A 284 6.08 -1.90 -10.02
N ALA A 285 5.11 -1.76 -9.11
CA ALA A 285 3.71 -2.07 -9.41
C ALA A 285 2.99 -0.93 -10.13
N TRP A 286 3.60 0.26 -10.20
CA TRP A 286 3.06 1.43 -10.89
C TRP A 286 1.62 1.78 -10.46
N TYR A 287 1.38 1.83 -9.13
CA TYR A 287 0.09 2.28 -8.60
C TYR A 287 -0.23 3.72 -9.02
N ARG A 288 0.79 4.59 -8.99
CA ARG A 288 0.79 5.95 -9.54
C ARG A 288 2.14 6.22 -10.20
N LEU A 289 2.17 7.09 -11.20
CA LEU A 289 3.41 7.61 -11.76
C LEU A 289 3.65 9.00 -11.16
N TYR A 290 4.85 9.21 -10.63
CA TYR A 290 5.26 10.49 -10.05
C TYR A 290 6.38 11.14 -10.81
N PHE A 291 6.29 12.46 -10.94
CA PHE A 291 7.39 13.36 -11.28
C PHE A 291 7.29 14.63 -10.45
N PHE A 292 8.40 15.34 -10.30
CA PHE A 292 8.54 16.39 -9.32
C PHE A 292 9.07 17.64 -9.98
N LEU A 293 8.37 18.75 -9.82
CA LEU A 293 8.85 20.02 -10.34
C LEU A 293 10.14 20.43 -9.60
N LYS A 294 11.15 20.91 -10.32
CA LYS A 294 12.39 21.36 -9.72
C LYS A 294 12.18 22.65 -8.91
N THR A 295 12.88 22.76 -7.77
CA THR A 295 12.69 23.85 -6.81
C THR A 295 13.48 25.13 -7.15
N ASP A 296 14.43 25.06 -8.07
CA ASP A 296 15.17 26.18 -8.62
C ASP A 296 14.38 27.00 -9.66
N ILE A 297 13.26 26.46 -10.13
CA ILE A 297 12.33 27.17 -11.03
C ILE A 297 11.60 28.26 -10.25
N LYS A 298 11.70 29.51 -10.70
CA LYS A 298 10.96 30.62 -10.09
C LYS A 298 9.45 30.35 -10.05
N ASN A 299 8.83 30.55 -8.90
CA ASN A 299 7.40 30.30 -8.67
C ASN A 299 6.94 28.84 -8.92
N TYR A 300 7.81 27.86 -8.73
CA TYR A 300 7.52 26.44 -9.01
C TYR A 300 6.21 25.95 -8.39
N GLN A 301 5.84 26.37 -7.19
CA GLN A 301 4.59 25.98 -6.55
C GLN A 301 3.35 26.45 -7.34
N LYS A 302 3.37 27.70 -7.85
CA LYS A 302 2.30 28.26 -8.68
C LYS A 302 2.21 27.54 -10.03
N ILE A 303 3.36 27.27 -10.66
CA ILE A 303 3.46 26.53 -11.92
C ILE A 303 2.90 25.11 -11.73
N ARG A 304 3.32 24.40 -10.69
CA ARG A 304 2.78 23.07 -10.36
C ARG A 304 1.26 23.08 -10.24
N PHE A 305 0.71 24.06 -9.51
CA PHE A 305 -0.73 24.17 -9.30
C PHE A 305 -1.46 24.40 -10.64
N LYS A 306 -0.90 25.23 -11.52
CA LYS A 306 -1.42 25.52 -12.85
C LYS A 306 -1.38 24.27 -13.73
N ILE A 307 -0.26 23.54 -13.75
CA ILE A 307 -0.14 22.27 -14.48
C ILE A 307 -1.23 21.27 -14.03
N ILE A 308 -1.39 21.04 -12.72
CA ILE A 308 -2.41 20.13 -12.19
C ILE A 308 -3.82 20.57 -12.59
N LYS A 309 -4.11 21.88 -12.51
CA LYS A 309 -5.40 22.46 -12.91
C LYS A 309 -5.67 22.25 -14.39
N ASP A 310 -4.69 22.54 -15.26
CA ASP A 310 -4.83 22.42 -16.72
C ASP A 310 -4.96 20.95 -17.13
N LEU A 311 -4.21 20.01 -16.53
CA LEU A 311 -4.36 18.58 -16.77
C LEU A 311 -5.78 18.09 -16.44
N ARG A 312 -6.31 18.49 -15.28
CA ARG A 312 -7.67 18.12 -14.84
C ARG A 312 -8.74 18.71 -15.77
N LYS A 313 -8.59 19.98 -16.19
CA LYS A 313 -9.48 20.63 -17.14
C LYS A 313 -9.55 19.85 -18.48
N ASN A 314 -8.47 19.23 -18.88
CA ASN A 314 -8.39 18.40 -20.07
C ASN A 314 -8.66 16.91 -19.80
N ASN A 315 -9.38 16.57 -18.73
CA ASN A 315 -9.76 15.20 -18.35
C ASN A 315 -8.58 14.22 -18.17
N LEU A 316 -7.38 14.74 -17.89
CA LEU A 316 -6.25 13.91 -17.50
C LEU A 316 -6.20 13.82 -15.96
N LYS A 317 -6.51 12.66 -15.43
CA LYS A 317 -6.64 12.41 -13.99
C LYS A 317 -5.28 12.50 -13.30
N CYS A 318 -5.08 13.53 -12.51
CA CYS A 318 -3.84 13.77 -11.77
C CYS A 318 -4.10 14.26 -10.35
N PHE A 319 -3.09 14.12 -9.50
CA PHE A 319 -3.17 14.39 -8.06
C PHE A 319 -1.92 15.15 -7.59
N THR A 320 -2.03 15.76 -6.44
CA THR A 320 -0.90 16.38 -5.72
C THR A 320 0.04 15.35 -5.07
N GLY A 321 -0.35 14.08 -5.09
CA GLY A 321 0.36 12.98 -4.46
C GLY A 321 -0.24 12.54 -3.11
N SER A 322 0.48 11.67 -2.41
CA SER A 322 0.14 11.23 -1.05
C SER A 322 0.28 12.38 -0.06
N CYS A 323 -0.36 12.24 1.12
CA CYS A 323 -0.16 13.19 2.22
C CYS A 323 1.34 13.40 2.47
N PRO A 324 1.85 14.62 2.35
CA PRO A 324 3.29 14.85 2.42
C PRO A 324 3.83 14.72 3.84
N GLU A 325 3.08 15.19 4.83
CA GLU A 325 3.50 15.28 6.23
C GLU A 325 2.34 14.88 7.13
N ILE A 326 2.11 13.57 7.31
CA ILE A 326 0.96 13.02 8.05
C ILE A 326 0.84 13.62 9.46
N TYR A 327 1.97 13.91 10.12
CA TYR A 327 1.98 14.49 11.47
C TYR A 327 1.39 15.91 11.53
N LEU A 328 1.14 16.57 10.40
CA LEU A 328 0.45 17.87 10.35
C LEU A 328 -1.08 17.73 10.34
N GLU A 329 -1.60 16.53 10.17
CA GLU A 329 -3.04 16.28 10.28
C GLU A 329 -3.54 16.64 11.69
N LYS A 330 -4.73 17.22 11.78
CA LYS A 330 -5.31 17.70 13.04
C LYS A 330 -5.34 16.62 14.14
N ALA A 331 -5.55 15.36 13.75
CA ALA A 331 -5.56 14.23 14.69
C ALA A 331 -4.20 14.03 15.38
N PHE A 332 -3.11 14.14 14.65
CA PHE A 332 -1.76 14.01 15.21
C PHE A 332 -1.33 15.23 16.02
N LYS A 333 -1.78 16.44 15.65
CA LYS A 333 -1.48 17.66 16.43
C LYS A 333 -2.04 17.65 17.85
N LYS A 334 -3.07 16.84 18.11
CA LYS A 334 -3.67 16.67 19.44
C LYS A 334 -2.88 15.73 20.34
N LEU A 335 -1.88 15.01 19.82
CA LEU A 335 -1.07 14.06 20.56
C LEU A 335 0.16 14.76 21.16
N ASN A 336 0.21 14.83 22.50
CA ASN A 336 1.29 15.50 23.23
C ASN A 336 2.68 14.91 23.00
N ASN A 337 2.76 13.67 22.51
CA ASN A 337 4.00 12.92 22.33
C ASN A 337 4.63 13.07 20.93
N ILE A 338 3.99 13.82 20.05
CA ILE A 338 4.48 14.03 18.67
C ILE A 338 4.93 15.48 18.54
N ARG A 339 6.26 15.70 18.55
CA ARG A 339 6.84 17.01 18.25
C ARG A 339 7.29 17.00 16.78
N PRO A 340 6.56 17.65 15.88
CA PRO A 340 6.93 17.68 14.48
C PRO A 340 8.06 18.68 14.25
N ILE A 341 9.27 18.18 14.13
CA ILE A 341 10.29 18.89 13.38
C ILE A 341 9.92 18.72 11.92
N ARG A 342 9.77 19.81 11.17
CA ARG A 342 9.44 19.76 9.74
C ARG A 342 10.44 18.91 8.98
N LEU A 343 9.99 17.87 8.33
CA LEU A 343 10.83 16.96 7.56
C LEU A 343 11.06 17.56 6.16
N LYS A 344 12.31 17.87 5.87
CA LYS A 344 12.70 18.66 4.69
C LYS A 344 12.21 18.06 3.38
N ASN A 345 12.48 16.78 3.18
CA ASN A 345 12.12 16.12 1.90
C ASN A 345 10.61 15.92 1.77
N CYS A 346 9.93 15.58 2.86
CA CYS A 346 8.47 15.47 2.88
C CYS A 346 7.80 16.79 2.49
N LYS A 347 8.28 17.93 3.01
CA LYS A 347 7.82 19.27 2.65
C LYS A 347 8.03 19.55 1.17
N ILE A 348 9.25 19.37 0.65
CA ILE A 348 9.58 19.59 -0.76
C ILE A 348 8.68 18.75 -1.66
N LEU A 349 8.51 17.47 -1.35
CA LEU A 349 7.63 16.57 -2.11
C LEU A 349 6.16 17.01 -2.06
N GLY A 350 5.71 17.58 -0.95
CA GLY A 350 4.39 18.19 -0.83
C GLY A 350 4.17 19.35 -1.79
N GLU A 351 5.24 20.10 -2.07
CA GLU A 351 5.23 21.30 -2.89
C GLU A 351 5.52 21.04 -4.38
N THR A 352 6.15 19.91 -4.73
CA THR A 352 6.65 19.62 -6.08
C THR A 352 5.99 18.48 -6.80
N SER A 353 5.35 17.53 -6.08
CA SER A 353 4.83 16.29 -6.67
C SER A 353 3.68 16.51 -7.63
N ILE A 354 3.72 15.83 -8.76
CA ILE A 354 2.60 15.60 -9.67
C ILE A 354 2.47 14.09 -9.84
N ALA A 355 1.28 13.56 -9.56
CA ALA A 355 0.99 12.14 -9.64
C ALA A 355 -0.05 11.85 -10.72
N LEU A 356 0.24 10.97 -11.65
CA LEU A 356 -0.69 10.54 -12.70
C LEU A 356 -1.30 9.19 -12.35
N GLU A 357 -2.56 9.01 -12.74
CA GLU A 357 -3.21 7.70 -12.72
C GLU A 357 -2.66 6.82 -13.83
N ILE A 358 -2.23 5.61 -13.48
CA ILE A 358 -1.92 4.56 -14.45
C ILE A 358 -3.14 3.66 -14.60
N ASN A 359 -3.89 3.85 -15.67
CA ASN A 359 -5.13 3.11 -15.93
C ASN A 359 -4.92 2.04 -17.01
N HIS A 360 -4.70 0.81 -16.60
CA HIS A 360 -4.47 -0.36 -17.45
C HIS A 360 -5.71 -0.86 -18.20
N THR A 361 -6.90 -0.28 -17.95
CA THR A 361 -8.13 -0.65 -18.66
C THR A 361 -8.36 0.16 -19.93
N LEU A 362 -7.59 1.22 -20.11
CA LEU A 362 -7.62 2.04 -21.33
C LEU A 362 -6.82 1.38 -22.45
N GLU A 363 -7.24 1.62 -23.68
CA GLU A 363 -6.52 1.21 -24.88
C GLU A 363 -5.29 2.10 -25.13
N TYR A 364 -4.32 1.60 -25.88
CA TYR A 364 -3.07 2.33 -26.18
C TYR A 364 -3.32 3.69 -26.86
N SER A 365 -4.28 3.74 -27.78
CA SER A 365 -4.70 4.98 -28.47
C SER A 365 -5.21 6.06 -27.49
N GLN A 366 -5.90 5.65 -26.43
CA GLN A 366 -6.36 6.58 -25.38
C GLN A 366 -5.20 7.11 -24.55
N HIS A 367 -4.17 6.28 -24.31
CA HIS A 367 -2.94 6.75 -23.66
C HIS A 367 -2.16 7.72 -24.53
N LYS A 368 -2.08 7.51 -25.86
CA LYS A 368 -1.47 8.47 -26.79
C LYS A 368 -2.15 9.85 -26.73
N LYS A 369 -3.49 9.90 -26.71
CA LYS A 369 -4.22 11.15 -26.53
C LYS A 369 -3.89 11.84 -25.21
N LYS A 370 -3.79 11.08 -24.11
CA LYS A 370 -3.40 11.62 -22.81
C LYS A 370 -1.96 12.12 -22.76
N LEU A 371 -1.04 11.47 -23.46
CA LEU A 371 0.35 11.94 -23.60
C LEU A 371 0.42 13.26 -24.36
N LEU A 372 -0.36 13.43 -25.42
CA LEU A 372 -0.43 14.68 -26.14
C LEU A 372 -0.95 15.83 -25.25
N ILE A 373 -1.99 15.58 -24.46
CA ILE A 373 -2.49 16.55 -23.48
C ILE A 373 -1.41 16.90 -22.46
N LEU A 374 -0.69 15.90 -21.93
CA LEU A 374 0.40 16.12 -20.97
C LEU A 374 1.49 16.99 -21.58
N LYS A 375 1.91 16.68 -22.81
CA LYS A 375 2.88 17.45 -23.58
C LYS A 375 2.45 18.91 -23.72
N GLN A 376 1.27 19.17 -24.28
CA GLN A 376 0.73 20.50 -24.50
C GLN A 376 0.62 21.33 -23.21
N VAL A 377 0.20 20.68 -22.10
CA VAL A 377 0.09 21.37 -20.81
C VAL A 377 1.48 21.73 -20.27
N ILE A 378 2.49 20.87 -20.42
CA ILE A 378 3.86 21.18 -20.00
C ILE A 378 4.39 22.36 -20.84
N GLU A 379 4.37 22.25 -22.16
CA GLU A 379 4.89 23.27 -23.08
C GLU A 379 4.23 24.63 -22.84
N LYS A 380 2.90 24.68 -22.72
CA LYS A 380 2.17 25.91 -22.40
C LYS A 380 2.61 26.54 -21.07
N ASN A 381 2.89 25.77 -20.04
CA ASN A 381 3.19 26.30 -18.70
C ASN A 381 4.66 26.73 -18.57
N PHE A 382 5.54 26.27 -19.46
CA PHE A 382 6.94 26.69 -19.55
C PHE A 382 7.25 27.58 -20.72
N GLN A 383 6.26 27.85 -21.59
CA GLN A 383 6.40 28.71 -22.78
C GLN A 383 7.46 28.19 -23.78
N ILE A 384 7.43 26.87 -24.06
CA ILE A 384 8.32 26.14 -24.96
C ILE A 384 7.53 25.39 -26.03
#